data_6908729d4c23c40629711fead9f29d6b
#
_entry.id   6908729d4c23c40629711fead9f29d6b
#
_cell.length_a   1.000
_cell.length_b   1.000
_cell.length_c   1.000
_cell.angle_alpha   90.00
_cell.angle_beta   90.00
_cell.angle_gamma   90.00
#
_symmetry.space_group_name_H-M   'P 1'
#
loop_
_entity.id
_entity.type
_entity.pdbx_description
1 polymer ?
#
loop_
_entity_poly.entity_id
_entity_poly.type
_entity_poly.pdbx_seq_one_letter_code
_entity_poly.pdbx_strand_id
1 'polypeptide(L)'
;MNEIQILTRLRHKNLVTLYGCTSCYSRELLLVYEYIPNGTVADHLHHDRAKSGSLTWTIRMRIAIETATALAYLHATDIIHRDVKTNNILLDNNFCVKVADFGLSRLFPNDVTHISTAPQGTPGYLDPEYHQCYQLTAKSDVYSFGVVLIELISSMPAVDMTRNQHEINLATFAMNKIQKCAFDELIDPYLGYKSDEEIKRMTTSVAELAFLCLQQGKEIRPCMNEVLKELKAMESGGYELENLEQEHGDNDASKKKEPPDCDVVALLKNIRSPLSSNSTTDQWFSGSTTPNVSN
;
A
#
# COMPACT_ATOMS: atom_id res chain seq x y z
N MET A 1 -12.03 6.29 -23.02
CA MET A 1 -12.69 5.01 -23.44
C MET A 1 -12.24 3.79 -22.65
N ASN A 2 -10.99 3.71 -22.23
CA ASN A 2 -10.45 2.57 -21.44
C ASN A 2 -11.20 2.34 -20.12
N GLU A 3 -11.47 3.39 -19.35
CA GLU A 3 -12.18 3.32 -18.06
C GLU A 3 -13.58 2.73 -18.20
N ILE A 4 -14.34 3.13 -19.24
CA ILE A 4 -15.68 2.58 -19.52
C ILE A 4 -15.58 1.07 -19.81
N GLN A 5 -14.62 0.65 -20.64
CA GLN A 5 -14.44 -0.76 -21.00
C GLN A 5 -14.12 -1.62 -19.78
N ILE A 6 -13.31 -1.09 -18.86
CA ILE A 6 -12.96 -1.76 -17.61
C ILE A 6 -14.19 -1.84 -16.70
N LEU A 7 -14.80 -0.69 -16.35
CA LEU A 7 -15.87 -0.61 -15.35
C LEU A 7 -17.18 -1.30 -15.78
N THR A 8 -17.47 -1.37 -17.07
CA THR A 8 -18.65 -2.10 -17.56
C THR A 8 -18.57 -3.61 -17.33
N ARG A 9 -17.37 -4.16 -17.20
CA ARG A 9 -17.11 -5.60 -16.98
C ARG A 9 -16.98 -5.96 -15.50
N LEU A 10 -16.67 -4.99 -14.64
CA LEU A 10 -16.42 -5.21 -13.23
C LEU A 10 -17.69 -5.14 -12.41
N ARG A 11 -17.86 -6.09 -11.47
CA ARG A 11 -18.91 -6.07 -10.44
C ARG A 11 -18.32 -6.59 -9.14
N HIS A 12 -18.00 -5.69 -8.23
CA HIS A 12 -17.48 -6.05 -6.92
C HIS A 12 -17.96 -5.08 -5.85
N LYS A 13 -18.28 -5.57 -4.65
CA LYS A 13 -18.83 -4.75 -3.56
C LYS A 13 -17.93 -3.59 -3.14
N ASN A 14 -16.61 -3.76 -3.24
CA ASN A 14 -15.60 -2.78 -2.86
C ASN A 14 -15.04 -1.96 -4.04
N LEU A 15 -15.70 -1.98 -5.19
CA LEU A 15 -15.41 -1.09 -6.33
C LEU A 15 -16.57 -0.11 -6.53
N VAL A 16 -16.25 1.12 -6.96
CA VAL A 16 -17.27 2.11 -7.33
C VAL A 16 -18.02 1.63 -8.57
N THR A 17 -19.34 1.79 -8.56
CA THR A 17 -20.20 1.37 -9.68
C THR A 17 -20.33 2.49 -10.70
N LEU A 18 -20.03 2.21 -11.96
CA LEU A 18 -20.37 3.08 -13.08
C LEU A 18 -21.84 2.82 -13.48
N TYR A 19 -22.70 3.84 -13.37
CA TYR A 19 -24.10 3.75 -13.78
C TYR A 19 -24.29 3.97 -15.26
N GLY A 20 -23.43 4.79 -15.88
CA GLY A 20 -23.52 5.08 -17.31
C GLY A 20 -22.55 6.16 -17.75
N CYS A 21 -22.66 6.49 -19.03
CA CYS A 21 -21.88 7.57 -19.65
C CYS A 21 -22.72 8.26 -20.72
N THR A 22 -22.31 9.47 -21.11
CA THR A 22 -22.89 10.13 -22.29
C THR A 22 -22.52 9.36 -23.56
N SER A 23 -23.31 9.56 -24.62
CA SER A 23 -23.00 8.98 -25.94
C SER A 23 -21.64 9.42 -26.45
N CYS A 24 -20.96 8.53 -27.19
CA CYS A 24 -19.69 8.86 -27.87
C CYS A 24 -19.84 9.99 -28.92
N TYR A 25 -21.06 10.33 -29.31
CA TYR A 25 -21.37 11.46 -30.19
C TYR A 25 -21.66 12.76 -29.45
N SER A 26 -21.64 12.74 -28.10
CA SER A 26 -21.80 13.94 -27.29
C SER A 26 -20.54 14.82 -27.37
N ARG A 27 -20.71 16.15 -27.19
CA ARG A 27 -19.59 17.08 -27.15
C ARG A 27 -18.60 16.77 -26.00
N GLU A 28 -19.14 16.23 -24.90
CA GLU A 28 -18.40 15.90 -23.70
C GLU A 28 -18.69 14.45 -23.30
N LEU A 29 -17.64 13.71 -22.95
CA LEU A 29 -17.76 12.39 -22.36
C LEU A 29 -17.89 12.53 -20.84
N LEU A 30 -19.10 12.36 -20.34
CA LEU A 30 -19.40 12.38 -18.91
C LEU A 30 -19.60 10.94 -18.43
N LEU A 31 -19.04 10.62 -17.26
CA LEU A 31 -19.23 9.36 -16.57
C LEU A 31 -20.10 9.59 -15.34
N VAL A 32 -21.05 8.70 -15.09
CA VAL A 32 -21.99 8.78 -13.98
C VAL A 32 -21.73 7.62 -13.04
N TYR A 33 -21.26 7.91 -11.83
CA TYR A 33 -20.93 6.93 -10.81
C TYR A 33 -21.95 6.91 -9.67
N GLU A 34 -21.94 5.83 -8.89
CA GLU A 34 -22.55 5.83 -7.57
C GLU A 34 -21.92 6.92 -6.70
N TYR A 35 -22.75 7.62 -5.91
CA TYR A 35 -22.24 8.62 -4.97
C TYR A 35 -21.88 7.96 -3.64
N ILE A 36 -20.65 8.16 -3.18
CA ILE A 36 -20.14 7.62 -1.91
C ILE A 36 -20.02 8.78 -0.90
N PRO A 37 -20.86 8.81 0.15
CA PRO A 37 -21.14 10.04 0.91
C PRO A 37 -20.08 10.42 1.94
N ASN A 38 -19.25 9.48 2.43
CA ASN A 38 -18.36 9.73 3.57
C ASN A 38 -16.95 10.17 3.17
N GLY A 39 -16.73 10.54 1.88
CA GLY A 39 -15.43 11.03 1.40
C GLY A 39 -14.38 9.94 1.26
N THR A 40 -13.11 10.35 1.26
CA THR A 40 -11.95 9.48 1.03
C THR A 40 -11.27 9.10 2.32
N VAL A 41 -10.45 8.04 2.30
CA VAL A 41 -9.56 7.68 3.42
C VAL A 41 -8.59 8.82 3.72
N ALA A 42 -8.09 9.53 2.68
CA ALA A 42 -7.21 10.69 2.87
C ALA A 42 -7.89 11.82 3.67
N ASP A 43 -9.18 12.08 3.43
CA ASP A 43 -9.95 13.09 4.18
C ASP A 43 -9.98 12.78 5.68
N HIS A 44 -10.05 11.51 6.03
CA HIS A 44 -10.12 11.04 7.41
C HIS A 44 -8.74 10.87 8.07
N LEU A 45 -7.65 10.74 7.31
CA LEU A 45 -6.30 10.62 7.86
C LEU A 45 -5.57 11.97 7.94
N HIS A 46 -5.76 12.86 6.95
CA HIS A 46 -4.87 14.03 6.77
C HIS A 46 -5.57 15.38 6.79
N HIS A 47 -6.91 15.43 6.61
CA HIS A 47 -7.66 16.67 6.46
C HIS A 47 -8.60 16.95 7.66
N ASP A 48 -9.62 17.77 7.45
CA ASP A 48 -10.49 18.24 8.54
C ASP A 48 -11.18 17.12 9.33
N ARG A 49 -11.48 16.00 8.69
CA ARG A 49 -12.08 14.83 9.32
C ARG A 49 -11.13 14.05 10.22
N ALA A 50 -9.81 14.21 10.06
CA ALA A 50 -8.80 13.57 10.92
C ALA A 50 -8.99 13.96 12.40
N LYS A 51 -9.41 15.20 12.65
CA LYS A 51 -9.65 15.72 14.02
C LYS A 51 -10.81 15.03 14.75
N SER A 52 -11.69 14.32 14.04
CA SER A 52 -12.83 13.62 14.65
C SER A 52 -12.46 12.29 15.32
N GLY A 53 -11.26 11.75 15.10
CA GLY A 53 -10.84 10.44 15.61
C GLY A 53 -11.70 9.28 15.08
N SER A 54 -12.40 9.47 13.95
CA SER A 54 -13.38 8.53 13.42
C SER A 54 -12.79 7.20 12.94
N LEU A 55 -11.51 7.17 12.54
CA LEU A 55 -10.82 5.96 12.11
C LEU A 55 -10.09 5.28 13.26
N THR A 56 -10.84 4.50 14.05
CA THR A 56 -10.27 3.58 15.05
C THR A 56 -9.42 2.49 14.36
N TRP A 57 -8.58 1.78 15.11
CA TRP A 57 -7.77 0.70 14.58
C TRP A 57 -8.61 -0.37 13.85
N THR A 58 -9.73 -0.79 14.43
CA THR A 58 -10.65 -1.77 13.82
C THR A 58 -11.17 -1.30 12.46
N ILE A 59 -11.50 -0.02 12.32
CA ILE A 59 -11.95 0.54 11.04
C ILE A 59 -10.79 0.57 10.04
N ARG A 60 -9.57 0.96 10.46
CA ARG A 60 -8.39 0.98 9.59
C ARG A 60 -8.01 -0.40 9.08
N MET A 61 -8.07 -1.44 9.94
CA MET A 61 -7.85 -2.83 9.54
C MET A 61 -8.88 -3.28 8.51
N ARG A 62 -10.17 -2.97 8.72
CA ARG A 62 -11.23 -3.28 7.76
C ARG A 62 -11.00 -2.56 6.42
N ILE A 63 -10.59 -1.29 6.43
CA ILE A 63 -10.22 -0.55 5.21
C ILE A 63 -9.08 -1.25 4.47
N ALA A 64 -8.04 -1.69 5.18
CA ALA A 64 -6.92 -2.43 4.59
C ALA A 64 -7.41 -3.73 3.92
N ILE A 65 -8.20 -4.55 4.62
CA ILE A 65 -8.72 -5.83 4.13
C ILE A 65 -9.65 -5.64 2.92
N GLU A 66 -10.57 -4.67 2.98
CA GLU A 66 -11.53 -4.43 1.90
C GLU A 66 -10.85 -3.86 0.65
N THR A 67 -9.85 -2.98 0.82
CA THR A 67 -9.02 -2.47 -0.29
C THR A 67 -8.20 -3.60 -0.91
N ALA A 68 -7.53 -4.43 -0.10
CA ALA A 68 -6.81 -5.60 -0.60
C ALA A 68 -7.73 -6.59 -1.33
N THR A 69 -8.98 -6.76 -0.84
CA THR A 69 -10.00 -7.60 -1.51
C THR A 69 -10.36 -7.05 -2.89
N ALA A 70 -10.53 -5.74 -3.02
CA ALA A 70 -10.79 -5.08 -4.30
C ALA A 70 -9.62 -5.25 -5.28
N LEU A 71 -8.39 -5.03 -4.83
CA LEU A 71 -7.19 -5.16 -5.67
C LEU A 71 -6.92 -6.61 -6.07
N ALA A 72 -7.12 -7.57 -5.16
CA ALA A 72 -7.03 -8.99 -5.48
C ALA A 72 -8.05 -9.41 -6.56
N TYR A 73 -9.27 -8.90 -6.50
CA TYR A 73 -10.29 -9.11 -7.53
C TYR A 73 -9.88 -8.50 -8.87
N LEU A 74 -9.34 -7.26 -8.89
CA LEU A 74 -8.85 -6.62 -10.12
C LEU A 74 -7.73 -7.43 -10.76
N HIS A 75 -6.73 -7.86 -9.97
CA HIS A 75 -5.61 -8.65 -10.47
C HIS A 75 -6.07 -10.03 -10.99
N ALA A 76 -7.07 -10.66 -10.33
CA ALA A 76 -7.66 -11.91 -10.81
C ALA A 76 -8.46 -11.76 -12.12
N THR A 77 -8.84 -10.53 -12.48
CA THR A 77 -9.51 -10.19 -13.75
C THR A 77 -8.57 -9.48 -14.73
N ASP A 78 -7.26 -9.64 -14.54
CA ASP A 78 -6.20 -9.08 -15.40
C ASP A 78 -6.25 -7.55 -15.53
N ILE A 79 -6.58 -6.86 -14.44
CA ILE A 79 -6.63 -5.41 -14.41
C ILE A 79 -5.64 -4.87 -13.37
N ILE A 80 -4.77 -3.96 -13.81
CA ILE A 80 -3.89 -3.17 -12.96
C ILE A 80 -4.53 -1.80 -12.76
N HIS A 81 -4.71 -1.38 -11.50
CA HIS A 81 -5.33 -0.10 -11.14
C HIS A 81 -4.44 1.09 -11.49
N ARG A 82 -3.13 1.01 -11.17
CA ARG A 82 -2.08 1.97 -11.50
C ARG A 82 -2.08 3.29 -10.70
N ASP A 83 -3.16 3.61 -9.98
CA ASP A 83 -3.23 4.82 -9.13
C ASP A 83 -3.87 4.51 -7.76
N VAL A 84 -3.38 3.46 -7.10
CA VAL A 84 -3.80 3.10 -5.74
C VAL A 84 -3.27 4.15 -4.77
N LYS A 85 -4.19 4.83 -4.05
CA LYS A 85 -3.87 5.87 -3.06
C LYS A 85 -5.06 6.12 -2.14
N THR A 86 -4.86 6.70 -0.99
CA THR A 86 -5.91 7.00 0.00
C THR A 86 -6.99 7.95 -0.52
N ASN A 87 -6.67 8.83 -1.49
CA ASN A 87 -7.66 9.69 -2.17
C ASN A 87 -8.61 8.92 -3.10
N ASN A 88 -8.22 7.74 -3.59
CA ASN A 88 -9.03 6.90 -4.47
C ASN A 88 -9.75 5.77 -3.72
N ILE A 89 -9.65 5.74 -2.39
CA ILE A 89 -10.37 4.82 -1.51
C ILE A 89 -11.48 5.60 -0.82
N LEU A 90 -12.72 5.43 -1.31
CA LEU A 90 -13.90 6.10 -0.79
C LEU A 90 -14.53 5.28 0.33
N LEU A 91 -15.21 5.95 1.25
CA LEU A 91 -15.90 5.34 2.38
C LEU A 91 -17.38 5.62 2.34
N ASP A 92 -18.22 4.61 2.50
CA ASP A 92 -19.64 4.79 2.68
C ASP A 92 -19.99 5.18 4.15
N ASN A 93 -21.27 5.36 4.46
CA ASN A 93 -21.72 5.74 5.80
C ASN A 93 -21.37 4.70 6.89
N ASN A 94 -21.09 3.46 6.50
CA ASN A 94 -20.69 2.37 7.39
C ASN A 94 -19.17 2.16 7.39
N PHE A 95 -18.40 3.08 6.78
CA PHE A 95 -16.97 2.95 6.54
C PHE A 95 -16.60 1.73 5.68
N CYS A 96 -17.50 1.24 4.83
CA CYS A 96 -17.17 0.22 3.83
C CYS A 96 -16.44 0.87 2.65
N VAL A 97 -15.43 0.16 2.14
CA VAL A 97 -14.54 0.67 1.08
C VAL A 97 -15.19 0.57 -0.30
N LYS A 98 -14.97 1.60 -1.09
CA LYS A 98 -15.22 1.67 -2.53
C LYS A 98 -13.98 2.23 -3.24
N VAL A 99 -13.21 1.37 -3.90
CA VAL A 99 -12.07 1.81 -4.72
C VAL A 99 -12.58 2.45 -6.00
N ALA A 100 -12.04 3.62 -6.34
CA ALA A 100 -12.49 4.49 -7.42
C ALA A 100 -11.33 4.95 -8.30
N ASP A 101 -11.64 5.66 -9.39
CA ASP A 101 -10.71 6.27 -10.34
C ASP A 101 -9.90 5.26 -11.15
N PHE A 102 -10.55 4.71 -12.19
CA PHE A 102 -9.95 3.75 -13.13
C PHE A 102 -9.35 4.43 -14.38
N GLY A 103 -9.18 5.75 -14.36
CA GLY A 103 -8.68 6.53 -15.50
C GLY A 103 -7.30 6.09 -15.99
N LEU A 104 -6.43 5.64 -15.09
CA LEU A 104 -5.09 5.15 -15.41
C LEU A 104 -5.01 3.63 -15.56
N SER A 105 -6.07 2.89 -15.23
CA SER A 105 -6.06 1.42 -15.20
C SER A 105 -5.75 0.79 -16.56
N ARG A 106 -5.17 -0.41 -16.53
CA ARG A 106 -4.79 -1.16 -17.74
C ARG A 106 -5.23 -2.61 -17.64
N LEU A 107 -5.74 -3.13 -18.78
CA LEU A 107 -5.88 -4.56 -18.99
C LEU A 107 -4.48 -5.16 -19.14
N PHE A 108 -4.22 -6.24 -18.42
CA PHE A 108 -2.96 -6.98 -18.43
C PHE A 108 -3.16 -8.27 -19.22
N PRO A 109 -2.62 -8.38 -20.46
CA PRO A 109 -2.76 -9.60 -21.26
C PRO A 109 -2.05 -10.79 -20.61
N ASN A 110 -2.69 -11.97 -20.62
CA ASN A 110 -2.17 -13.18 -19.97
C ASN A 110 -0.88 -13.75 -20.58
N ASP A 111 -0.50 -13.30 -21.77
CA ASP A 111 0.65 -13.76 -22.54
C ASP A 111 1.90 -12.90 -22.39
N VAL A 112 1.85 -11.87 -21.53
CA VAL A 112 2.97 -10.96 -21.30
C VAL A 112 3.38 -10.91 -19.83
N THR A 113 4.66 -10.66 -19.58
CA THR A 113 5.20 -10.51 -18.21
C THR A 113 5.02 -9.10 -17.63
N HIS A 114 4.84 -8.10 -18.50
CA HIS A 114 4.65 -6.69 -18.14
C HIS A 114 4.03 -5.89 -19.28
N ILE A 115 3.50 -4.71 -18.96
CA ILE A 115 3.07 -3.71 -19.94
C ILE A 115 4.16 -2.64 -20.03
N SER A 116 4.81 -2.52 -21.21
CA SER A 116 5.76 -1.43 -21.45
C SER A 116 5.01 -0.12 -21.67
N THR A 117 5.08 0.79 -20.70
CA THR A 117 4.36 2.07 -20.74
C THR A 117 5.07 3.13 -19.89
N ALA A 118 4.98 4.40 -20.31
CA ALA A 118 5.53 5.50 -19.54
C ALA A 118 4.95 5.50 -18.11
N PRO A 119 5.77 5.75 -17.09
CA PRO A 119 5.30 5.83 -15.70
C PRO A 119 4.22 6.89 -15.54
N GLN A 120 3.11 6.48 -14.95
CA GLN A 120 1.99 7.32 -14.56
C GLN A 120 1.49 6.86 -13.19
N GLY A 121 1.01 7.77 -12.38
CA GLY A 121 0.54 7.54 -11.03
C GLY A 121 0.77 8.79 -10.18
N THR A 122 0.47 8.70 -8.91
CA THR A 122 0.58 9.80 -7.96
C THR A 122 1.96 9.77 -7.26
N PRO A 123 2.68 10.91 -7.17
CA PRO A 123 3.92 10.99 -6.40
C PRO A 123 3.75 10.46 -4.97
N GLY A 124 4.75 9.73 -4.48
CA GLY A 124 4.71 9.07 -3.17
C GLY A 124 4.16 7.64 -3.19
N TYR A 125 3.30 7.29 -4.18
CA TYR A 125 2.75 5.95 -4.37
C TYR A 125 3.33 5.20 -5.56
N LEU A 126 4.05 5.91 -6.45
CA LEU A 126 4.58 5.33 -7.67
C LEU A 126 5.69 4.34 -7.38
N ASP A 127 5.53 3.13 -7.89
CA ASP A 127 6.52 2.04 -7.82
C ASP A 127 7.86 2.48 -8.44
N PRO A 128 8.97 2.46 -7.67
CA PRO A 128 10.28 2.89 -8.16
C PRO A 128 10.82 2.00 -9.28
N GLU A 129 10.57 0.69 -9.28
CA GLU A 129 11.00 -0.20 -10.36
C GLU A 129 10.22 0.10 -11.64
N TYR A 130 8.89 0.26 -11.55
CA TYR A 130 8.08 0.69 -12.70
C TYR A 130 8.56 2.04 -13.24
N HIS A 131 8.88 2.99 -12.36
CA HIS A 131 9.40 4.30 -12.76
C HIS A 131 10.73 4.21 -13.51
N GLN A 132 11.61 3.31 -13.11
CA GLN A 132 12.95 3.15 -13.72
C GLN A 132 12.91 2.31 -15.00
N CYS A 133 12.15 1.21 -15.01
CA CYS A 133 12.18 0.20 -16.07
C CYS A 133 11.05 0.35 -17.09
N TYR A 134 10.05 1.22 -16.84
CA TYR A 134 8.85 1.38 -17.69
C TYR A 134 8.02 0.09 -17.84
N GLN A 135 8.19 -0.85 -16.89
CA GLN A 135 7.52 -2.16 -16.88
C GLN A 135 6.42 -2.18 -15.83
N LEU A 136 5.19 -1.91 -16.24
CA LEU A 136 4.01 -1.99 -15.37
C LEU A 136 3.60 -3.44 -15.14
N THR A 137 3.37 -3.81 -13.87
CA THR A 137 2.86 -5.12 -13.45
C THR A 137 1.84 -4.98 -12.31
N ALA A 138 1.14 -6.05 -11.97
CA ALA A 138 0.28 -6.08 -10.78
C ALA A 138 1.05 -5.78 -9.48
N LYS A 139 2.37 -6.05 -9.44
CA LYS A 139 3.24 -5.72 -8.30
C LYS A 139 3.45 -4.22 -8.10
N SER A 140 3.14 -3.40 -9.12
CA SER A 140 3.15 -1.93 -8.97
C SER A 140 1.99 -1.45 -8.09
N ASP A 141 0.79 -2.06 -8.20
CA ASP A 141 -0.33 -1.79 -7.29
C ASP A 141 -0.02 -2.27 -5.86
N VAL A 142 0.73 -3.38 -5.72
CA VAL A 142 1.16 -3.89 -4.41
C VAL A 142 2.07 -2.88 -3.71
N TYR A 143 3.02 -2.26 -4.43
CA TYR A 143 3.85 -1.19 -3.87
C TYR A 143 3.00 -0.01 -3.39
N SER A 144 2.11 0.49 -4.25
CA SER A 144 1.22 1.60 -3.92
C SER A 144 0.33 1.28 -2.71
N PHE A 145 -0.17 0.04 -2.63
CA PHE A 145 -0.93 -0.44 -1.47
C PHE A 145 -0.07 -0.53 -0.20
N GLY A 146 1.21 -0.88 -0.32
CA GLY A 146 2.18 -0.80 0.80
C GLY A 146 2.25 0.61 1.39
N VAL A 147 2.25 1.66 0.54
CA VAL A 147 2.17 3.06 1.02
C VAL A 147 0.86 3.32 1.74
N VAL A 148 -0.28 2.86 1.21
CA VAL A 148 -1.59 2.99 1.88
C VAL A 148 -1.59 2.32 3.25
N LEU A 149 -0.98 1.13 3.40
CA LEU A 149 -0.84 0.47 4.71
C LEU A 149 -0.07 1.33 5.70
N ILE A 150 1.04 1.95 5.26
CA ILE A 150 1.79 2.87 6.13
C ILE A 150 0.96 4.10 6.50
N GLU A 151 0.22 4.71 5.58
CA GLU A 151 -0.68 5.82 5.90
C GLU A 151 -1.74 5.41 6.94
N LEU A 152 -2.31 4.20 6.82
CA LEU A 152 -3.30 3.69 7.76
C LEU A 152 -2.76 3.49 9.18
N ILE A 153 -1.49 3.08 9.35
CA ILE A 153 -0.90 2.90 10.68
C ILE A 153 -0.28 4.18 11.24
N SER A 154 0.13 5.12 10.39
CA SER A 154 0.88 6.31 10.82
C SER A 154 0.07 7.60 10.83
N SER A 155 -1.04 7.67 10.10
CA SER A 155 -1.77 8.92 9.79
C SER A 155 -0.92 10.00 9.10
N MET A 156 0.22 9.62 8.53
CA MET A 156 1.14 10.54 7.84
C MET A 156 0.84 10.54 6.33
N PRO A 157 0.91 11.70 5.64
CA PRO A 157 0.71 11.75 4.19
C PRO A 157 1.89 11.11 3.43
N ALA A 158 1.62 10.52 2.25
CA ALA A 158 2.60 9.83 1.42
C ALA A 158 3.79 10.71 1.01
N VAL A 159 3.58 12.01 0.85
CA VAL A 159 4.62 13.02 0.60
C VAL A 159 4.42 14.19 1.56
N ASP A 160 5.49 14.58 2.26
CA ASP A 160 5.49 15.71 3.16
C ASP A 160 6.82 16.48 3.03
N MET A 161 6.74 17.69 2.45
CA MET A 161 7.90 18.57 2.20
C MET A 161 8.47 19.19 3.49
N THR A 162 7.79 19.07 4.61
CA THR A 162 8.27 19.56 5.92
C THR A 162 9.22 18.60 6.61
N ARG A 163 9.25 17.32 6.16
CA ARG A 163 10.19 16.31 6.66
C ARG A 163 11.62 16.57 6.17
N ASN A 164 12.58 15.90 6.79
CA ASN A 164 13.96 15.91 6.30
C ASN A 164 14.04 15.46 4.83
N GLN A 165 14.97 16.03 4.07
CA GLN A 165 15.10 15.79 2.62
C GLN A 165 15.09 14.30 2.22
N HIS A 166 15.69 13.43 3.05
CA HIS A 166 15.71 11.98 2.81
C HIS A 166 14.46 11.25 3.29
N GLU A 167 13.53 11.93 3.96
CA GLU A 167 12.30 11.39 4.56
C GLU A 167 11.02 12.02 4.03
N ILE A 168 11.13 12.88 3.00
CA ILE A 168 9.98 13.52 2.33
C ILE A 168 8.97 12.46 1.88
N ASN A 169 9.45 11.33 1.35
CA ASN A 169 8.64 10.19 0.94
C ASN A 169 8.36 9.27 2.12
N LEU A 170 7.07 9.01 2.40
CA LEU A 170 6.62 8.18 3.51
C LEU A 170 7.13 6.74 3.41
N ALA A 171 7.20 6.17 2.20
CA ALA A 171 7.72 4.82 2.01
C ALA A 171 9.17 4.73 2.49
N THR A 172 10.03 5.69 2.11
CA THR A 172 11.43 5.73 2.54
C THR A 172 11.55 5.92 4.05
N PHE A 173 10.76 6.84 4.63
CA PHE A 173 10.70 7.05 6.07
C PHE A 173 10.31 5.77 6.82
N ALA A 174 9.21 5.12 6.40
CA ALA A 174 8.72 3.89 7.02
C ALA A 174 9.72 2.75 6.93
N MET A 175 10.32 2.53 5.75
CA MET A 175 11.36 1.49 5.56
C MET A 175 12.52 1.68 6.54
N ASN A 176 12.99 2.91 6.74
CA ASN A 176 14.06 3.23 7.69
C ASN A 176 13.65 2.96 9.15
N LYS A 177 12.41 3.30 9.54
CA LYS A 177 11.91 3.08 10.90
C LYS A 177 11.69 1.61 11.21
N ILE A 178 11.11 0.85 10.28
CA ILE A 178 10.88 -0.59 10.42
C ILE A 178 12.21 -1.33 10.53
N GLN A 179 13.21 -1.02 9.68
CA GLN A 179 14.55 -1.64 9.75
C GLN A 179 15.28 -1.39 11.07
N LYS A 180 14.99 -0.26 11.72
CA LYS A 180 15.56 0.10 13.04
C LYS A 180 14.69 -0.35 14.21
N CYS A 181 13.58 -1.07 13.97
CA CYS A 181 12.57 -1.42 14.97
C CYS A 181 12.02 -0.19 15.75
N ALA A 182 12.06 1.00 15.14
CA ALA A 182 11.58 2.26 15.73
C ALA A 182 10.09 2.49 15.41
N PHE A 183 9.25 1.51 15.73
CA PHE A 183 7.80 1.52 15.42
C PHE A 183 7.04 2.64 16.14
N ASP A 184 7.49 3.04 17.32
CA ASP A 184 6.91 4.12 18.10
C ASP A 184 7.09 5.52 17.45
N GLU A 185 8.04 5.67 16.54
CA GLU A 185 8.22 6.87 15.72
C GLU A 185 7.40 6.84 14.41
N LEU A 186 6.91 5.66 14.02
CA LEU A 186 6.14 5.46 12.79
C LEU A 186 4.63 5.41 13.05
N ILE A 187 4.21 4.67 14.08
CA ILE A 187 2.80 4.38 14.35
C ILE A 187 2.14 5.57 15.03
N ASP A 188 0.92 5.91 14.57
CA ASP A 188 0.10 6.96 15.13
C ASP A 188 -0.17 6.71 16.64
N PRO A 189 0.29 7.61 17.53
CA PRO A 189 0.13 7.43 18.96
C PRO A 189 -1.34 7.36 19.41
N TYR A 190 -2.27 7.94 18.63
CA TYR A 190 -3.70 7.90 18.95
C TYR A 190 -4.36 6.54 18.72
N LEU A 191 -3.69 5.61 18.03
CA LEU A 191 -4.17 4.24 17.86
C LEU A 191 -4.08 3.39 19.13
N GLY A 192 -3.30 3.81 20.12
CA GLY A 192 -3.13 3.06 21.37
C GLY A 192 -1.91 2.12 21.35
N TYR A 193 -0.96 2.30 20.45
CA TYR A 193 0.25 1.47 20.30
C TYR A 193 1.00 1.23 21.61
N LYS A 194 1.07 2.23 22.51
CA LYS A 194 1.77 2.13 23.80
C LYS A 194 0.91 1.59 24.94
N SER A 195 -0.41 1.53 24.78
CA SER A 195 -1.36 1.20 25.83
C SER A 195 -2.08 -0.13 25.65
N ASP A 196 -2.07 -0.68 24.43
CA ASP A 196 -2.78 -1.90 24.07
C ASP A 196 -1.83 -2.85 23.30
N GLU A 197 -1.49 -3.98 23.91
CA GLU A 197 -0.56 -4.96 23.35
C GLU A 197 -1.09 -5.64 22.09
N GLU A 198 -2.42 -5.77 21.96
CA GLU A 198 -3.02 -6.35 20.74
C GLU A 198 -2.90 -5.36 19.58
N ILE A 199 -3.21 -4.09 19.79
CA ILE A 199 -3.01 -3.04 18.78
C ILE A 199 -1.53 -2.94 18.42
N LYS A 200 -0.63 -2.98 19.38
CA LYS A 200 0.81 -2.98 19.16
C LYS A 200 1.23 -4.14 18.26
N ARG A 201 0.81 -5.35 18.57
CA ARG A 201 1.08 -6.55 17.78
C ARG A 201 0.56 -6.40 16.34
N MET A 202 -0.72 -6.04 16.19
CA MET A 202 -1.35 -5.92 14.87
C MET A 202 -0.72 -4.82 14.02
N THR A 203 -0.48 -3.63 14.58
CA THR A 203 0.11 -2.51 13.84
C THR A 203 1.56 -2.80 13.45
N THR A 204 2.33 -3.50 14.29
CA THR A 204 3.68 -3.98 13.95
C THR A 204 3.64 -4.98 12.81
N SER A 205 2.74 -5.97 12.86
CA SER A 205 2.59 -6.95 11.77
C SER A 205 2.17 -6.30 10.45
N VAL A 206 1.28 -5.31 10.48
CA VAL A 206 0.91 -4.53 9.28
C VAL A 206 2.10 -3.73 8.76
N ALA A 207 2.93 -3.15 9.64
CA ALA A 207 4.16 -2.45 9.21
C ALA A 207 5.15 -3.41 8.52
N GLU A 208 5.32 -4.63 9.04
CA GLU A 208 6.17 -5.68 8.43
C GLU A 208 5.63 -6.14 7.07
N LEU A 209 4.32 -6.33 6.95
CA LEU A 209 3.68 -6.64 5.67
C LEU A 209 3.86 -5.50 4.65
N ALA A 210 3.69 -4.24 5.09
CA ALA A 210 3.94 -3.07 4.26
C ALA A 210 5.41 -3.00 3.81
N PHE A 211 6.35 -3.35 4.69
CA PHE A 211 7.78 -3.44 4.34
C PHE A 211 8.03 -4.41 3.20
N LEU A 212 7.38 -5.58 3.18
CA LEU A 212 7.46 -6.53 2.07
C LEU A 212 6.87 -5.96 0.77
N CYS A 213 5.73 -5.26 0.86
CA CYS A 213 5.10 -4.60 -0.29
C CYS A 213 5.96 -3.48 -0.88
N LEU A 214 6.75 -2.77 -0.04
CA LEU A 214 7.57 -1.62 -0.42
C LEU A 214 8.97 -1.98 -0.91
N GLN A 215 9.30 -3.28 -1.06
CA GLN A 215 10.60 -3.68 -1.58
C GLN A 215 10.85 -3.12 -2.98
N GLN A 216 12.09 -2.73 -3.28
CA GLN A 216 12.46 -2.14 -4.56
C GLN A 216 12.25 -3.13 -5.72
N GLY A 217 12.69 -4.38 -5.55
CA GLY A 217 12.51 -5.44 -6.54
C GLY A 217 11.10 -6.02 -6.49
N LYS A 218 10.34 -5.95 -7.59
CA LYS A 218 8.96 -6.45 -7.69
C LYS A 218 8.81 -7.94 -7.39
N GLU A 219 9.84 -8.74 -7.65
CA GLU A 219 9.82 -10.20 -7.45
C GLU A 219 9.75 -10.59 -5.95
N ILE A 220 10.24 -9.72 -5.06
CA ILE A 220 10.23 -9.94 -3.61
C ILE A 220 8.86 -9.61 -3.02
N ARG A 221 8.11 -8.72 -3.65
CA ARG A 221 6.80 -8.28 -3.16
C ARG A 221 5.79 -9.43 -3.21
N PRO A 222 4.94 -9.62 -2.19
CA PRO A 222 3.84 -10.59 -2.24
C PRO A 222 2.84 -10.23 -3.36
N CYS A 223 2.00 -11.18 -3.78
CA CYS A 223 0.83 -10.85 -4.59
C CYS A 223 -0.33 -10.36 -3.70
N MET A 224 -1.36 -9.71 -4.29
CA MET A 224 -2.48 -9.18 -3.50
C MET A 224 -3.29 -10.26 -2.77
N ASN A 225 -3.33 -11.49 -3.27
CA ASN A 225 -3.99 -12.60 -2.58
C ASN A 225 -3.23 -13.00 -1.30
N GLU A 226 -1.89 -13.00 -1.35
CA GLU A 226 -1.04 -13.24 -0.18
C GLU A 226 -1.20 -12.12 0.84
N VAL A 227 -1.13 -10.85 0.40
CA VAL A 227 -1.37 -9.68 1.26
C VAL A 227 -2.74 -9.76 1.94
N LEU A 228 -3.80 -10.11 1.20
CA LEU A 228 -5.15 -10.26 1.75
C LEU A 228 -5.23 -11.39 2.78
N LYS A 229 -4.57 -12.52 2.52
CA LYS A 229 -4.51 -13.66 3.45
C LYS A 229 -3.86 -13.24 4.77
N GLU A 230 -2.71 -12.57 4.72
CA GLU A 230 -2.00 -12.09 5.90
C GLU A 230 -2.82 -11.09 6.72
N LEU A 231 -3.45 -10.10 6.06
CA LEU A 231 -4.31 -9.12 6.75
C LEU A 231 -5.49 -9.79 7.47
N LYS A 232 -6.13 -10.79 6.86
CA LYS A 232 -7.20 -11.56 7.48
C LYS A 232 -6.72 -12.40 8.66
N ALA A 233 -5.55 -13.00 8.55
CA ALA A 233 -4.93 -13.76 9.64
C ALA A 233 -4.63 -12.84 10.85
N MET A 234 -4.13 -11.62 10.61
CA MET A 234 -3.89 -10.63 11.67
C MET A 234 -5.19 -10.22 12.37
N GLU A 235 -6.28 -10.00 11.62
CA GLU A 235 -7.59 -9.65 12.17
C GLU A 235 -8.19 -10.76 13.03
N SER A 236 -8.06 -12.03 12.60
CA SER A 236 -8.62 -13.20 13.30
C SER A 236 -7.78 -13.69 14.49
N GLY A 237 -6.68 -13.04 14.83
CA GLY A 237 -5.77 -13.51 15.88
C GLY A 237 -4.99 -14.78 15.51
N GLY A 238 -4.95 -15.14 14.24
CA GLY A 238 -4.51 -16.43 13.69
C GLY A 238 -3.04 -16.82 13.82
N TYR A 239 -2.26 -16.16 14.68
CA TYR A 239 -0.91 -16.63 15.01
C TYR A 239 -0.89 -17.77 16.07
N GLU A 240 -2.05 -18.15 16.63
CA GLU A 240 -2.12 -19.26 17.61
C GLU A 240 -2.18 -20.64 16.95
N LEU A 241 -2.53 -20.75 15.66
CA LEU A 241 -2.78 -22.05 15.02
C LEU A 241 -1.54 -22.76 14.46
N GLU A 242 -0.48 -22.04 14.11
CA GLU A 242 0.76 -22.68 13.65
C GLU A 242 1.65 -23.23 14.78
N ASN A 243 1.45 -22.78 16.03
CA ASN A 243 2.20 -23.29 17.20
C ASN A 243 1.54 -24.52 17.86
N LEU A 244 0.31 -24.88 17.50
CA LEU A 244 -0.38 -26.04 18.08
C LEU A 244 -0.13 -27.35 17.35
N GLU A 245 0.43 -27.35 16.14
CA GLU A 245 0.77 -28.57 15.40
C GLU A 245 2.19 -29.09 15.68
N GLN A 246 3.01 -28.39 16.46
CA GLN A 246 4.37 -28.85 16.83
C GLN A 246 4.51 -29.38 18.24
N GLU A 247 3.46 -29.38 19.08
CA GLU A 247 3.52 -29.94 20.44
C GLU A 247 2.79 -31.30 20.57
N HIS A 248 3.21 -32.32 19.78
CA HIS A 248 3.02 -33.70 20.15
C HIS A 248 4.33 -34.48 19.93
N GLY A 249 5.21 -34.41 20.90
CA GLY A 249 6.46 -35.16 20.96
C GLY A 249 7.32 -34.81 22.16
N ASP A 250 7.15 -35.57 23.20
CA ASP A 250 8.05 -35.86 24.33
C ASP A 250 8.33 -34.83 25.43
N ASN A 251 7.93 -35.30 26.63
CA ASN A 251 8.32 -34.88 27.96
C ASN A 251 9.84 -34.85 28.17
N ASP A 252 10.41 -33.80 28.76
CA ASP A 252 11.03 -33.87 30.10
C ASP A 252 11.60 -32.52 30.60
N ALA A 253 11.35 -32.30 31.89
CA ALA A 253 12.05 -31.52 32.92
C ALA A 253 12.73 -30.17 32.65
N SER A 254 12.15 -29.15 33.32
CA SER A 254 12.80 -28.07 34.11
C SER A 254 13.95 -27.28 33.53
N LYS A 255 13.67 -26.01 33.11
CA LYS A 255 14.60 -24.87 33.31
C LYS A 255 13.87 -23.53 33.43
N LYS A 256 14.40 -22.68 34.29
CA LYS A 256 13.91 -21.38 34.76
C LYS A 256 13.69 -20.40 33.57
N LYS A 257 12.57 -19.66 33.61
CA LYS A 257 12.27 -18.55 32.71
C LYS A 257 13.15 -17.35 33.05
N GLU A 258 13.98 -16.95 32.10
CA GLU A 258 14.49 -15.58 31.95
C GLU A 258 13.52 -14.77 31.09
N PRO A 259 13.44 -13.41 31.24
CA PRO A 259 12.49 -12.60 30.50
C PRO A 259 12.83 -12.60 28.99
N PRO A 260 11.80 -12.51 28.08
CA PRO A 260 12.02 -12.63 26.66
C PRO A 260 12.79 -11.41 26.13
N ASP A 261 13.98 -11.66 25.65
CA ASP A 261 14.76 -10.77 24.79
C ASP A 261 14.06 -10.71 23.42
N CYS A 262 14.14 -9.54 22.78
CA CYS A 262 13.48 -9.12 21.55
C CYS A 262 13.50 -10.15 20.38
N ASP A 263 12.62 -11.14 20.36
CA ASP A 263 12.49 -12.10 19.27
C ASP A 263 11.32 -11.79 18.31
N VAL A 264 11.20 -10.51 17.88
CA VAL A 264 10.15 -10.04 16.95
C VAL A 264 10.66 -9.94 15.51
N VAL A 265 11.58 -10.79 15.06
CA VAL A 265 12.13 -10.70 13.69
C VAL A 265 12.15 -12.07 13.01
N ALA A 266 11.05 -12.83 13.06
CA ALA A 266 11.00 -14.12 12.37
C ALA A 266 10.98 -13.97 10.84
N LEU A 267 10.27 -12.96 10.30
CA LEU A 267 10.18 -12.70 8.85
C LEU A 267 11.42 -12.02 8.27
N LEU A 268 12.15 -11.20 9.06
CA LEU A 268 13.35 -10.49 8.59
C LEU A 268 14.63 -11.37 8.62
N LYS A 269 14.64 -12.48 9.37
CA LYS A 269 15.82 -13.38 9.47
C LYS A 269 16.14 -14.13 8.17
N ASN A 270 15.21 -14.23 7.22
CA ASN A 270 15.42 -14.96 5.96
C ASN A 270 15.89 -14.10 4.78
N ILE A 271 16.02 -12.79 4.95
CA ILE A 271 16.53 -11.90 3.89
C ILE A 271 18.00 -11.62 4.14
N ARG A 272 18.89 -12.46 3.59
CA ARG A 272 20.32 -12.17 3.50
C ARG A 272 20.50 -10.97 2.58
N SER A 273 21.06 -9.87 3.13
CA SER A 273 21.47 -8.69 2.37
C SER A 273 22.44 -9.08 1.24
N PRO A 274 22.20 -8.69 0.00
CA PRO A 274 23.27 -8.71 -1.00
C PRO A 274 24.28 -7.62 -0.65
N LEU A 275 25.56 -8.00 -0.73
CA LEU A 275 26.73 -7.19 -0.47
C LEU A 275 26.66 -5.85 -1.24
N SER A 276 26.98 -4.78 -0.53
CA SER A 276 27.16 -3.42 -1.04
C SER A 276 28.16 -3.37 -2.17
N SER A 277 27.78 -2.91 -3.34
CA SER A 277 28.69 -2.41 -4.36
C SER A 277 28.47 -0.91 -4.54
N ASN A 278 29.50 -0.17 -4.16
CA ASN A 278 29.94 1.18 -4.49
C ASN A 278 28.91 2.17 -5.07
N SER A 279 28.64 3.18 -4.25
CA SER A 279 28.04 4.45 -4.63
C SER A 279 28.96 5.23 -5.58
N THR A 280 28.54 5.45 -6.81
CA THR A 280 28.99 6.56 -7.64
C THR A 280 27.98 7.69 -7.56
N THR A 281 28.41 8.78 -6.93
CA THR A 281 27.70 10.06 -6.90
C THR A 281 27.80 10.71 -8.28
N ASP A 282 26.71 10.73 -9.04
CA ASP A 282 26.60 11.58 -10.22
C ASP A 282 25.95 12.91 -9.86
N GLN A 283 26.79 13.95 -9.95
CA GLN A 283 26.39 15.35 -9.85
C GLN A 283 25.59 15.76 -11.10
N TRP A 284 24.38 16.26 -10.88
CA TRP A 284 23.60 16.95 -11.92
C TRP A 284 24.10 18.37 -12.06
N PHE A 285 24.85 18.68 -13.12
CA PHE A 285 25.08 20.04 -13.59
C PHE A 285 23.96 20.44 -14.56
N SER A 286 23.21 21.47 -14.22
CA SER A 286 22.33 22.18 -15.12
C SER A 286 23.16 23.10 -16.00
N GLY A 287 23.34 22.71 -17.27
CA GLY A 287 23.92 23.57 -18.28
C GLY A 287 22.83 24.23 -19.11
N SER A 288 22.51 25.47 -18.83
CA SER A 288 21.76 26.34 -19.74
C SER A 288 22.71 26.92 -20.79
N THR A 289 22.62 26.49 -22.05
CA THR A 289 23.25 27.15 -23.19
C THR A 289 22.19 27.88 -24.00
N THR A 290 22.21 29.18 -23.92
CA THR A 290 21.56 30.11 -24.91
C THR A 290 22.41 30.16 -26.18
N PRO A 291 21.86 30.08 -27.39
CA PRO A 291 22.62 30.37 -28.60
C PRO A 291 22.67 31.88 -28.84
N ASN A 292 23.90 32.43 -28.93
CA ASN A 292 24.14 33.75 -29.46
C ASN A 292 23.88 33.79 -30.98
N VAL A 293 23.02 34.67 -31.39
CA VAL A 293 22.89 35.12 -32.79
C VAL A 293 23.85 36.27 -32.98
N SER A 294 24.76 36.17 -33.91
CA SER A 294 25.56 37.29 -34.45
C SER A 294 25.45 37.26 -35.95
N ASN A 295 24.96 38.41 -36.47
CA ASN A 295 24.97 38.94 -37.85
C ASN A 295 24.33 38.11 -38.94
#